data_037aa6de15cb35765f099be692f8ce87
#
_entry.id   037aa6de15cb35765f099be692f8ce87
#
_cell.length_a   1.000
_cell.length_b   1.000
_cell.length_c   1.000
_cell.angle_alpha   90.00
_cell.angle_beta   90.00
_cell.angle_gamma   90.00
#
_symmetry.space_group_name_H-M   'P 1'
#
loop_
_entity.id
_entity.type
_entity.pdbx_description
1 polymer ?
#
loop_
_entity_poly.entity_id
_entity_poly.type
_entity_poly.pdbx_seq_one_letter_code
_entity_poly.pdbx_strand_id
1 'polypeptide(L)'
;MLITLTDSKTTAVIDSTGAQLISLKDASGCEYIWQRDAKYWKKCSPLLFPVVGNCRNDRTILEDRIYAIEKHGFCRERDFDVSQKSPAKAVFSMDDTPDTHRAYPYAFCLSLAYELKDGILFM
;
A
#
# COMPACT_ATOMS: atom_id res chain seq x y z
N MET A 1 8.26 5.79 6.14
CA MET A 1 9.65 5.78 5.57
C MET A 1 9.56 5.67 4.05
N LEU A 2 10.42 6.40 3.31
CA LEU A 2 10.43 6.32 1.84
C LEU A 2 11.51 5.35 1.36
N ILE A 3 11.12 4.47 0.44
CA ILE A 3 12.00 3.49 -0.20
C ILE A 3 12.09 3.85 -1.68
N THR A 4 13.31 4.01 -2.16
CA THR A 4 13.58 4.28 -3.58
C THR A 4 14.09 3.00 -4.23
N LEU A 5 13.43 2.62 -5.32
CA LEU A 5 13.89 1.56 -6.23
C LEU A 5 14.33 2.21 -7.54
N THR A 6 15.38 1.66 -8.13
CA THR A 6 15.87 2.17 -9.40
C THR A 6 16.46 1.06 -10.25
N ASP A 7 16.23 1.16 -11.54
CA ASP A 7 16.98 0.45 -12.58
C ASP A 7 17.61 1.49 -13.55
N SER A 8 18.16 1.06 -14.68
CA SER A 8 18.80 1.95 -15.65
C SER A 8 17.83 2.90 -16.37
N LYS A 9 16.51 2.70 -16.26
CA LYS A 9 15.48 3.40 -17.04
C LYS A 9 14.43 4.10 -16.18
N THR A 10 14.24 3.64 -14.94
CA THR A 10 13.07 4.01 -14.13
C THR A 10 13.45 4.16 -12.66
N THR A 11 12.80 5.09 -11.98
CA THR A 11 12.88 5.26 -10.53
C THR A 11 11.48 5.22 -9.96
N ALA A 12 11.28 4.40 -8.92
CA ALA A 12 10.03 4.32 -8.18
C ALA A 12 10.29 4.70 -6.71
N VAL A 13 9.36 5.44 -6.09
CA VAL A 13 9.39 5.74 -4.66
C VAL A 13 8.13 5.19 -4.01
N ILE A 14 8.33 4.40 -2.96
CA ILE A 14 7.26 3.76 -2.20
C ILE A 14 7.30 4.27 -0.75
N ASP A 15 6.16 4.68 -0.22
CA ASP A 15 6.01 5.02 1.18
C ASP A 15 5.66 3.76 1.99
N SER A 16 6.40 3.48 3.08
CA SER A 16 6.11 2.33 3.95
C SER A 16 4.73 2.43 4.60
N THR A 17 4.21 3.64 4.82
CA THR A 17 2.84 3.82 5.28
C THR A 17 1.88 3.49 4.15
N GLY A 18 1.15 2.39 4.31
CA GLY A 18 0.23 1.85 3.29
C GLY A 18 0.92 1.17 2.12
N ALA A 19 2.24 0.98 2.16
CA ALA A 19 3.05 0.43 1.05
C ALA A 19 2.73 1.10 -0.29
N GLN A 20 2.50 2.43 -0.28
CA GLN A 20 2.00 3.19 -1.43
C GLN A 20 3.11 3.55 -2.41
N LEU A 21 2.92 3.25 -3.69
CA LEU A 21 3.70 3.85 -4.77
C LEU A 21 3.35 5.34 -4.88
N ILE A 22 4.32 6.22 -4.66
CA ILE A 22 4.09 7.68 -4.62
C ILE A 22 4.83 8.45 -5.71
N SER A 23 5.73 7.80 -6.42
CA SER A 23 6.41 8.36 -7.59
C SER A 23 6.86 7.22 -8.50
N LEU A 24 6.73 7.43 -9.79
CA LEU A 24 7.29 6.57 -10.83
C LEU A 24 7.77 7.47 -11.96
N LYS A 25 9.08 7.53 -12.16
CA LYS A 25 9.72 8.39 -13.17
C LYS A 25 10.51 7.57 -14.16
N ASP A 26 10.48 7.97 -15.42
CA ASP A 26 11.39 7.46 -16.43
C ASP A 26 12.77 8.18 -16.38
N ALA A 27 13.67 7.79 -17.26
CA ALA A 27 15.01 8.37 -17.36
C ALA A 27 15.02 9.86 -17.77
N SER A 28 13.94 10.37 -18.37
CA SER A 28 13.78 11.80 -18.70
C SER A 28 13.29 12.63 -17.50
N GLY A 29 12.87 11.97 -16.41
CA GLY A 29 12.30 12.58 -15.23
C GLY A 29 10.78 12.83 -15.33
N CYS A 30 10.11 12.31 -16.36
CA CYS A 30 8.66 12.37 -16.47
C CYS A 30 8.00 11.57 -15.34
N GLU A 31 7.12 12.23 -14.58
CA GLU A 31 6.40 11.63 -13.45
C GLU A 31 5.06 11.05 -13.92
N TYR A 32 4.83 9.77 -13.65
CA TYR A 32 3.63 9.03 -14.06
C TYR A 32 2.58 8.88 -12.96
N ILE A 33 2.95 9.20 -11.72
CA ILE A 33 2.06 9.02 -10.57
C ILE A 33 1.57 10.37 -10.06
N TRP A 34 0.32 10.42 -9.62
CA TRP A 34 -0.29 11.58 -8.97
C TRP A 34 0.49 12.02 -7.73
N GLN A 35 0.82 13.31 -7.62
CA GLN A 35 1.74 13.83 -6.61
C GLN A 35 1.05 14.32 -5.33
N ARG A 36 -0.13 13.81 -5.03
CA ARG A 36 -0.85 14.04 -3.76
C ARG A 36 -1.14 15.53 -3.46
N ASP A 37 -1.48 16.33 -4.48
CA ASP A 37 -1.89 17.70 -4.26
C ASP A 37 -3.14 17.74 -3.36
N ALA A 38 -2.95 18.26 -2.14
CA ALA A 38 -4.00 18.28 -1.11
C ALA A 38 -5.23 19.10 -1.50
N LYS A 39 -5.11 19.99 -2.49
CA LYS A 39 -6.23 20.77 -3.04
C LYS A 39 -7.26 19.86 -3.72
N TYR A 40 -6.82 18.73 -4.30
CA TYR A 40 -7.68 17.82 -5.04
C TYR A 40 -7.81 16.48 -4.34
N TRP A 41 -6.70 15.78 -4.15
CA TRP A 41 -6.68 14.49 -3.49
C TRP A 41 -5.30 14.19 -2.89
N LYS A 42 -5.23 14.15 -1.55
CA LYS A 42 -3.98 14.02 -0.79
C LYS A 42 -3.39 12.61 -0.75
N LYS A 43 -4.05 11.61 -1.33
CA LYS A 43 -3.57 10.23 -1.43
C LYS A 43 -3.08 9.94 -2.86
N CYS A 44 -2.44 8.79 -3.05
CA CYS A 44 -1.89 8.40 -4.35
C CYS A 44 -2.44 7.05 -4.79
N SER A 45 -1.74 5.97 -4.50
CA SER A 45 -2.13 4.60 -4.88
C SER A 45 -2.37 3.74 -3.63
N PRO A 46 -3.40 4.02 -2.81
CA PRO A 46 -3.58 3.33 -1.54
C PRO A 46 -3.91 1.86 -1.76
N LEU A 47 -3.25 0.99 -0.99
CA LEU A 47 -3.62 -0.42 -0.89
C LEU A 47 -4.89 -0.56 -0.07
N LEU A 48 -5.90 -1.24 -0.62
CA LEU A 48 -7.23 -1.39 -0.02
C LEU A 48 -7.37 -2.80 0.57
N PHE A 49 -7.38 -2.89 1.91
CA PHE A 49 -7.52 -4.16 2.62
C PHE A 49 -8.11 -3.91 4.02
N PRO A 50 -9.01 -4.79 4.53
CA PRO A 50 -9.50 -6.03 3.93
C PRO A 50 -10.71 -5.83 3.00
N VAL A 51 -11.20 -4.62 2.81
CA VAL A 51 -12.37 -4.33 1.95
C VAL A 51 -12.07 -3.24 0.94
N VAL A 52 -12.79 -3.27 -0.18
CA VAL A 52 -12.79 -2.22 -1.21
C VAL A 52 -14.15 -1.52 -1.19
N GLY A 53 -14.14 -0.19 -1.08
CA GLY A 53 -15.37 0.61 -0.95
C GLY A 53 -15.89 0.66 0.48
N ASN A 54 -17.18 0.97 0.64
CA ASN A 54 -17.85 1.03 1.93
C ASN A 54 -18.68 -0.22 2.17
N CYS A 55 -18.58 -0.75 3.38
CA CYS A 55 -19.61 -1.64 3.90
C CYS A 55 -20.85 -0.83 4.32
N ARG A 56 -22.04 -1.45 4.28
CA ARG A 56 -23.28 -0.78 4.71
C ARG A 56 -23.16 -0.35 6.18
N ASN A 57 -23.37 0.94 6.43
CA ASN A 57 -23.23 1.56 7.76
C ASN A 57 -21.85 1.33 8.41
N ASP A 58 -20.80 1.25 7.59
CA ASP A 58 -19.41 0.97 8.03
C ASP A 58 -19.30 -0.28 8.91
N ARG A 59 -20.10 -1.31 8.61
CA ARG A 59 -20.16 -2.57 9.37
C ARG A 59 -20.18 -3.77 8.44
N THR A 60 -19.55 -4.84 8.88
CA THR A 60 -19.62 -6.15 8.25
C THR A 60 -19.98 -7.23 9.27
N ILE A 61 -20.51 -8.35 8.82
CA ILE A 61 -20.80 -9.52 9.66
C ILE A 61 -19.81 -10.61 9.27
N LEU A 62 -19.01 -11.04 10.24
CA LEU A 62 -18.06 -12.13 10.11
C LEU A 62 -18.31 -13.11 11.25
N GLU A 63 -18.55 -14.39 10.93
CA GLU A 63 -18.83 -15.45 11.91
C GLU A 63 -19.92 -15.05 12.91
N ASP A 64 -21.05 -14.53 12.40
CA ASP A 64 -22.21 -14.07 13.17
C ASP A 64 -21.96 -12.92 14.15
N ARG A 65 -20.81 -12.25 14.02
CA ARG A 65 -20.46 -11.06 14.81
C ARG A 65 -20.36 -9.83 13.92
N ILE A 66 -20.75 -8.69 14.49
CA ILE A 66 -20.68 -7.39 13.80
C ILE A 66 -19.33 -6.75 14.11
N TYR A 67 -18.60 -6.36 13.04
CA TYR A 67 -17.35 -5.61 13.09
C TYR A 67 -17.51 -4.26 12.42
N ALA A 68 -16.98 -3.23 13.05
CA ALA A 68 -16.86 -1.92 12.42
C ALA A 68 -15.66 -1.94 11.47
N ILE A 69 -15.87 -1.53 10.22
CA ILE A 69 -14.81 -1.46 9.23
C ILE A 69 -14.97 -0.19 8.39
N GLU A 70 -13.94 0.62 8.36
CA GLU A 70 -13.93 1.87 7.63
C GLU A 70 -13.88 1.63 6.11
N LYS A 71 -14.27 2.67 5.36
CA LYS A 71 -14.13 2.69 3.90
C LYS A 71 -12.71 2.30 3.48
N HIS A 72 -12.62 1.26 2.64
CA HIS A 72 -11.36 0.70 2.14
C HIS A 72 -10.49 -0.01 3.18
N GLY A 73 -11.03 -0.28 4.37
CA GLY A 73 -10.27 -0.93 5.46
C GLY A 73 -9.17 -0.04 6.04
N PHE A 74 -8.20 -0.67 6.67
CA PHE A 74 -7.19 -0.01 7.50
C PHE A 74 -5.78 0.02 6.90
N CYS A 75 -5.50 -0.80 5.90
CA CYS A 75 -4.14 -1.07 5.41
C CYS A 75 -3.40 0.21 4.98
N ARG A 76 -4.07 1.13 4.31
CA ARG A 76 -3.52 2.38 3.77
C ARG A 76 -3.00 3.38 4.82
N GLU A 77 -3.35 3.17 6.08
CA GLU A 77 -2.97 4.03 7.21
C GLU A 77 -1.95 3.34 8.14
N ARG A 78 -1.50 2.12 7.78
CA ARG A 78 -0.58 1.30 8.58
C ARG A 78 0.83 1.34 8.01
N ASP A 79 1.81 1.32 8.88
CA ASP A 79 3.19 1.12 8.47
C ASP A 79 3.47 -0.36 8.19
N PHE A 80 4.19 -0.59 7.11
CA PHE A 80 4.66 -1.91 6.70
C PHE A 80 6.12 -2.07 7.08
N ASP A 81 6.48 -3.27 7.49
CA ASP A 81 7.86 -3.69 7.56
C ASP A 81 8.45 -3.77 6.17
N VAL A 82 9.69 -3.30 6.03
CA VAL A 82 10.34 -3.20 4.72
C VAL A 82 11.57 -4.10 4.68
N SER A 83 11.61 -4.94 3.65
CA SER A 83 12.79 -5.73 3.31
C SER A 83 13.24 -5.40 1.90
N GLN A 84 14.25 -4.52 1.77
CA GLN A 84 14.84 -4.19 0.49
C GLN A 84 15.80 -5.31 0.05
N LYS A 85 15.49 -5.97 -1.06
CA LYS A 85 16.22 -7.14 -1.57
C LYS A 85 17.35 -6.76 -2.52
N SER A 86 17.21 -5.63 -3.22
CA SER A 86 18.20 -5.08 -4.14
C SER A 86 17.90 -3.58 -4.39
N PRO A 87 18.73 -2.84 -5.12
CA PRO A 87 18.38 -1.46 -5.53
C PRO A 87 17.07 -1.37 -6.33
N ALA A 88 16.66 -2.46 -6.99
CA ALA A 88 15.48 -2.50 -7.84
C ALA A 88 14.30 -3.28 -7.23
N LYS A 89 14.43 -3.83 -6.01
CA LYS A 89 13.39 -4.69 -5.40
C LYS A 89 13.25 -4.49 -3.91
N ALA A 90 12.02 -4.32 -3.46
CA ALA A 90 11.65 -4.33 -2.04
C ALA A 90 10.35 -5.10 -1.81
N VAL A 91 10.21 -5.67 -0.62
CA VAL A 91 9.01 -6.31 -0.11
C VAL A 91 8.53 -5.55 1.11
N PHE A 92 7.26 -5.24 1.13
CA PHE A 92 6.54 -4.61 2.22
C PHE A 92 5.61 -5.65 2.82
N SER A 93 5.63 -5.83 4.14
CA SER A 93 4.75 -6.80 4.80
C SER A 93 4.17 -6.23 6.08
N MET A 94 2.96 -6.68 6.40
CA MET A 94 2.34 -6.45 7.70
C MET A 94 1.60 -7.69 8.14
N ASP A 95 1.71 -8.00 9.41
CA ASP A 95 0.97 -9.07 10.06
C ASP A 95 -0.26 -8.52 10.79
N ASP A 96 -1.17 -9.40 11.15
CA ASP A 96 -2.27 -9.07 12.03
C ASP A 96 -1.80 -8.64 13.42
N THR A 97 -2.60 -7.83 14.06
CA THR A 97 -2.36 -7.32 15.41
C THR A 97 -3.66 -7.37 16.21
N PRO A 98 -3.60 -7.27 17.55
CA PRO A 98 -4.83 -7.12 18.35
C PRO A 98 -5.71 -5.95 17.94
N ASP A 99 -5.11 -4.90 17.35
CA ASP A 99 -5.86 -3.74 16.85
C ASP A 99 -6.56 -4.04 15.52
N THR A 100 -5.89 -4.71 14.58
CA THR A 100 -6.54 -5.11 13.32
C THR A 100 -7.66 -6.12 13.54
N HIS A 101 -7.56 -6.99 14.55
CA HIS A 101 -8.61 -7.95 14.92
C HIS A 101 -9.91 -7.29 15.38
N ARG A 102 -9.91 -6.02 15.76
CA ARG A 102 -11.15 -5.28 16.09
C ARG A 102 -12.04 -5.04 14.87
N ALA A 103 -11.42 -4.95 13.69
CA ALA A 103 -12.13 -4.74 12.42
C ALA A 103 -12.17 -6.00 11.55
N TYR A 104 -11.14 -6.85 11.65
CA TYR A 104 -10.98 -8.05 10.84
C TYR A 104 -10.35 -9.17 11.71
N PRO A 105 -11.17 -10.10 12.23
CA PRO A 105 -10.79 -11.02 13.31
C PRO A 105 -9.97 -12.24 12.85
N TYR A 106 -9.30 -12.14 11.74
CA TYR A 106 -8.51 -13.24 11.17
C TYR A 106 -7.03 -12.96 11.26
N ALA A 107 -6.24 -14.00 11.49
CA ALA A 107 -4.81 -13.94 11.31
C ALA A 107 -4.48 -13.78 9.82
N PHE A 108 -3.53 -12.88 9.51
CA PHE A 108 -3.05 -12.68 8.14
C PHE A 108 -1.59 -12.22 8.13
N CYS A 109 -0.93 -12.49 7.03
CA CYS A 109 0.31 -11.83 6.64
C CYS A 109 0.09 -11.26 5.24
N LEU A 110 0.06 -9.93 5.12
CA LEU A 110 -0.11 -9.22 3.86
C LEU A 110 1.24 -8.78 3.35
N SER A 111 1.61 -9.22 2.15
CA SER A 111 2.87 -8.83 1.52
C SER A 111 2.63 -8.22 0.16
N LEU A 112 3.37 -7.13 -0.13
CA LEU A 112 3.39 -6.47 -1.43
C LEU A 112 4.83 -6.31 -1.88
N ALA A 113 5.18 -6.88 -3.02
CA ALA A 113 6.50 -6.76 -3.61
C ALA A 113 6.48 -5.75 -4.76
N TYR A 114 7.51 -4.90 -4.81
CA TYR A 114 7.79 -4.01 -5.92
C TYR A 114 9.13 -4.38 -6.54
N GLU A 115 9.16 -4.51 -7.85
CA GLU A 115 10.38 -4.83 -8.59
C GLU A 115 10.44 -4.05 -9.91
N LEU A 116 11.54 -3.32 -10.12
CA LEU A 116 11.86 -2.68 -11.40
C LEU A 116 12.73 -3.61 -12.23
N LYS A 117 12.35 -3.83 -13.48
CA LYS A 117 13.12 -4.60 -14.44
C LYS A 117 12.90 -4.05 -15.85
N ASP A 118 13.99 -3.65 -16.51
CA ASP A 118 13.99 -3.14 -17.90
C ASP A 118 13.04 -1.96 -18.13
N GLY A 119 12.83 -1.11 -17.12
CA GLY A 119 11.89 0.02 -17.18
C GLY A 119 10.45 -0.33 -16.87
N ILE A 120 10.16 -1.55 -16.44
CA ILE A 120 8.82 -2.02 -16.06
C ILE A 120 8.76 -2.19 -14.55
N LEU A 121 7.73 -1.64 -13.93
CA LEU A 121 7.42 -1.87 -12.52
C LEU A 121 6.46 -3.06 -12.41
N PHE A 122 6.89 -4.08 -11.68
CA PHE A 122 6.06 -5.21 -11.25
C PHE A 122 5.59 -5.01 -9.82
N MET A 123 4.32 -5.36 -9.57
CA MET A 123 3.71 -5.43 -8.25
C MET A 123 3.12 -6.80 -8.03
#